data_8c6b26f7a086a04603c3f8c12d308933
#
_entry.id   8c6b26f7a086a04603c3f8c12d308933
#
_cell.length_a   1.000
_cell.length_b   1.000
_cell.length_c   1.000
_cell.angle_alpha   90.00
_cell.angle_beta   90.00
_cell.angle_gamma   90.00
#
_symmetry.space_group_name_H-M   'P 1'
#
loop_
_entity.id
_entity.type
_entity.pdbx_description
1 polymer ?
#
loop_
_entity_poly.entity_id
_entity_poly.type
_entity_poly.pdbx_seq_one_letter_code
_entity_poly.pdbx_strand_id
1 'polypeptide(L)'
;KLIVDEIEDIRVIASGSSSFDLLNKAGEPLVGRSTLFHLTPFSQKEIAPTETTLETRQNLESRLIYGSYPEVVTLDSFERKTDYLRDIVGAYLLKDILAIDGLKNSGKMKDLLRLIAFQLGSEVSYDELGKQLGMSKNTVEKYLDLLSKVFVVYRLGAYARNLRKEVTKAGKWYFYDNGIRNAIIGNFNPLSIRQDVGALWENYLISERIKANYNEGLGKEFYFWRTYDRQEIDLVEESSESLTALEFKWGNKKTNVP
;
A
#
# COMPACT_ATOMS: atom_id res chain seq x y z
N LYS A 1 -7.04 -20.54 -21.16
CA LYS A 1 -6.13 -21.68 -21.43
C LYS A 1 -6.25 -22.14 -22.87
N LEU A 2 -7.43 -22.54 -23.36
CA LEU A 2 -7.65 -23.02 -24.75
C LEU A 2 -7.03 -22.08 -25.80
N ILE A 3 -7.25 -20.77 -25.69
CA ILE A 3 -6.70 -19.79 -26.64
C ILE A 3 -5.16 -19.84 -26.69
N VAL A 4 -4.49 -19.94 -25.54
CA VAL A 4 -3.01 -19.98 -25.47
C VAL A 4 -2.46 -21.34 -25.89
N ASP A 5 -3.25 -22.42 -25.76
CA ASP A 5 -2.84 -23.77 -26.08
C ASP A 5 -3.12 -24.13 -27.56
N GLU A 6 -4.13 -23.51 -28.19
CA GLU A 6 -4.60 -23.87 -29.54
C GLU A 6 -4.20 -22.88 -30.65
N ILE A 7 -3.82 -21.64 -30.27
CA ILE A 7 -3.47 -20.61 -31.26
C ILE A 7 -1.98 -20.27 -31.13
N GLU A 8 -1.23 -20.57 -32.18
CA GLU A 8 0.20 -20.22 -32.24
C GLU A 8 0.40 -18.71 -32.36
N ASP A 9 1.51 -18.20 -31.80
CA ASP A 9 1.94 -16.80 -31.85
C ASP A 9 0.97 -15.76 -31.24
N ILE A 10 0.05 -16.18 -30.37
CA ILE A 10 -0.86 -15.25 -29.69
C ILE A 10 -0.28 -14.76 -28.36
N ARG A 11 -0.44 -13.47 -28.09
CA ARG A 11 -0.22 -12.86 -26.78
C ARG A 11 -1.55 -12.44 -26.17
N VAL A 12 -1.88 -12.94 -24.99
CA VAL A 12 -3.10 -12.58 -24.28
C VAL A 12 -2.72 -11.71 -23.10
N ILE A 13 -3.29 -10.50 -23.03
CA ILE A 13 -3.15 -9.59 -21.88
C ILE A 13 -4.51 -9.57 -21.17
N ALA A 14 -4.52 -9.98 -19.91
CA ALA A 14 -5.69 -9.91 -19.05
C ALA A 14 -5.42 -8.89 -17.93
N SER A 15 -6.37 -8.00 -17.67
CA SER A 15 -6.29 -7.02 -16.59
C SER A 15 -7.49 -7.14 -15.65
N GLY A 16 -7.31 -6.79 -14.39
CA GLY A 16 -8.37 -6.77 -13.38
C GLY A 16 -7.95 -5.96 -12.15
N SER A 17 -8.94 -5.47 -11.42
CA SER A 17 -8.75 -4.62 -10.23
C SER A 17 -8.26 -5.41 -9.01
N SER A 18 -8.27 -6.74 -9.05
CA SER A 18 -7.77 -7.57 -7.96
C SER A 18 -6.97 -8.76 -8.49
N SER A 19 -5.91 -9.13 -7.78
CA SER A 19 -5.13 -10.34 -8.05
C SER A 19 -5.98 -11.61 -7.95
N PHE A 20 -7.00 -11.58 -7.10
CA PHE A 20 -7.88 -12.72 -6.82
C PHE A 20 -8.79 -13.09 -7.99
N ASP A 21 -9.39 -12.09 -8.63
CA ASP A 21 -10.32 -12.32 -9.75
C ASP A 21 -9.63 -12.84 -11.00
N LEU A 22 -8.44 -12.34 -11.31
CA LEU A 22 -7.69 -12.78 -12.49
C LEU A 22 -7.23 -14.25 -12.36
N LEU A 23 -6.72 -14.64 -11.19
CA LEU A 23 -6.23 -15.98 -10.95
C LEU A 23 -7.37 -17.00 -10.83
N ASN A 24 -8.48 -16.66 -10.18
CA ASN A 24 -9.60 -17.57 -10.01
C ASN A 24 -10.45 -17.74 -11.28
N LYS A 25 -10.64 -16.67 -12.08
CA LYS A 25 -11.39 -16.74 -13.34
C LYS A 25 -10.59 -17.32 -14.50
N ALA A 26 -9.25 -17.36 -14.39
CA ALA A 26 -8.41 -18.04 -15.37
C ALA A 26 -8.58 -19.58 -15.37
N GLY A 27 -9.27 -20.14 -14.36
CA GLY A 27 -9.58 -21.56 -14.24
C GLY A 27 -8.36 -22.36 -13.80
N GLU A 28 -7.68 -23.05 -14.71
CA GLU A 28 -6.47 -23.81 -14.37
C GLU A 28 -5.22 -22.93 -14.30
N PRO A 29 -4.27 -23.25 -13.41
CA PRO A 29 -3.02 -22.50 -13.29
C PRO A 29 -2.24 -22.47 -14.62
N LEU A 30 -1.89 -21.26 -15.09
CA LEU A 30 -1.01 -21.06 -16.25
C LEU A 30 0.47 -21.07 -15.82
N VAL A 31 0.86 -22.03 -15.01
CA VAL A 31 2.23 -22.13 -14.48
C VAL A 31 3.24 -22.21 -15.62
N GLY A 32 4.23 -21.33 -15.61
CA GLY A 32 5.27 -21.26 -16.64
C GLY A 32 4.85 -20.59 -17.96
N ARG A 33 3.56 -20.17 -18.09
CA ARG A 33 3.01 -19.57 -19.33
C ARG A 33 2.34 -18.21 -19.09
N SER A 34 2.50 -17.64 -17.91
CA SER A 34 2.00 -16.31 -17.57
C SER A 34 3.03 -15.52 -16.80
N THR A 35 3.06 -14.21 -17.04
CA THR A 35 3.81 -13.23 -16.25
C THR A 35 2.81 -12.31 -15.59
N LEU A 36 2.93 -12.13 -14.28
CA LEU A 36 2.07 -11.23 -13.51
C LEU A 36 2.75 -9.88 -13.36
N PHE A 37 2.03 -8.83 -13.71
CA PHE A 37 2.46 -7.45 -13.49
C PHE A 37 1.53 -6.78 -12.49
N HIS A 38 2.10 -6.06 -11.52
CA HIS A 38 1.36 -5.26 -10.55
C HIS A 38 1.39 -3.79 -10.99
N LEU A 39 0.23 -3.23 -11.34
CA LEU A 39 0.09 -1.82 -11.66
C LEU A 39 -0.23 -1.05 -10.37
N THR A 40 0.79 -0.45 -9.80
CA THR A 40 0.68 0.45 -8.65
C THR A 40 0.44 1.90 -9.12
N PRO A 41 0.02 2.83 -8.24
CA PRO A 41 0.15 4.24 -8.52
C PRO A 41 1.60 4.59 -8.90
N PHE A 42 1.82 5.64 -9.70
CA PHE A 42 3.16 5.99 -10.16
C PHE A 42 4.17 6.11 -9.00
N SER A 43 5.35 5.57 -9.21
CA SER A 43 6.51 5.86 -8.37
C SER A 43 7.14 7.19 -8.76
N GLN A 44 7.89 7.80 -7.84
CA GLN A 44 8.68 9.00 -8.15
C GLN A 44 9.67 8.75 -9.31
N LYS A 45 10.20 7.54 -9.42
CA LYS A 45 11.11 7.17 -10.49
C LYS A 45 10.43 7.18 -11.87
N GLU A 46 9.16 6.80 -11.95
CA GLU A 46 8.37 6.85 -13.19
C GLU A 46 8.00 8.30 -13.57
N ILE A 47 7.77 9.17 -12.59
CA ILE A 47 7.45 10.58 -12.82
C ILE A 47 8.70 11.42 -13.13
N ALA A 48 9.86 11.07 -12.53
CA ALA A 48 11.10 11.85 -12.63
C ALA A 48 11.53 12.23 -14.07
N PRO A 49 11.34 11.39 -15.10
CA PRO A 49 11.67 11.77 -16.48
C PRO A 49 10.81 12.91 -17.06
N THR A 50 9.65 13.19 -16.46
CA THR A 50 8.72 14.25 -16.90
C THR A 50 8.87 15.55 -16.10
N GLU A 51 9.78 15.59 -15.13
CA GLU A 51 9.99 16.70 -14.22
C GLU A 51 11.47 17.08 -14.10
N THR A 52 11.73 18.35 -13.88
CA THR A 52 13.04 18.80 -13.39
C THR A 52 13.21 18.51 -11.91
N THR A 53 14.45 18.50 -11.42
CA THR A 53 14.74 18.32 -9.98
C THR A 53 14.02 19.37 -9.11
N LEU A 54 13.84 20.59 -9.64
CA LEU A 54 13.12 21.65 -8.94
C LEU A 54 11.62 21.34 -8.85
N GLU A 55 10.99 20.95 -9.95
CA GLU A 55 9.58 20.56 -9.99
C GLU A 55 9.31 19.35 -9.10
N THR A 56 10.19 18.35 -9.09
CA THR A 56 10.09 17.20 -8.16
C THR A 56 10.01 17.64 -6.70
N ARG A 57 10.84 18.63 -6.31
CA ARG A 57 10.82 19.16 -4.93
C ARG A 57 9.56 19.99 -4.65
N GLN A 58 9.11 20.79 -5.60
CA GLN A 58 7.89 21.58 -5.47
C GLN A 58 6.64 20.71 -5.40
N ASN A 59 6.61 19.62 -6.17
CA ASN A 59 5.49 18.68 -6.22
C ASN A 59 5.47 17.67 -5.05
N LEU A 60 6.51 17.60 -4.21
CA LEU A 60 6.58 16.65 -3.11
C LEU A 60 5.42 16.80 -2.12
N GLU A 61 5.06 18.03 -1.74
CA GLU A 61 3.91 18.26 -0.86
C GLU A 61 2.61 17.76 -1.50
N SER A 62 2.39 18.04 -2.78
CA SER A 62 1.23 17.53 -3.52
C SER A 62 1.18 16.00 -3.51
N ARG A 63 2.32 15.31 -3.66
CA ARG A 63 2.38 13.84 -3.60
C ARG A 63 2.10 13.28 -2.21
N LEU A 64 2.57 13.95 -1.17
CA LEU A 64 2.28 13.55 0.20
C LEU A 64 0.80 13.72 0.55
N ILE A 65 0.12 14.72 -0.04
CA ILE A 65 -1.29 15.00 0.22
C ILE A 65 -2.22 14.24 -0.73
N TYR A 66 -1.96 14.26 -2.04
CA TYR A 66 -2.87 13.73 -3.07
C TYR A 66 -2.39 12.42 -3.68
N GLY A 67 -1.19 11.96 -3.35
CA GLY A 67 -0.64 10.71 -3.90
C GLY A 67 -0.18 10.84 -5.34
N SER A 68 -0.09 9.68 -6.01
CA SER A 68 0.51 9.54 -7.35
C SER A 68 -0.33 8.65 -8.29
N TYR A 69 -1.66 8.61 -8.10
CA TYR A 69 -2.52 8.00 -9.13
C TYR A 69 -2.35 8.74 -10.46
N PRO A 70 -2.36 8.03 -11.62
CA PRO A 70 -2.08 8.64 -12.92
C PRO A 70 -2.92 9.89 -13.19
N GLU A 71 -4.22 9.84 -12.98
CA GLU A 71 -5.12 10.98 -13.15
C GLU A 71 -4.77 12.13 -12.18
N VAL A 72 -4.44 11.84 -10.93
CA VAL A 72 -4.07 12.85 -9.92
C VAL A 72 -2.80 13.61 -10.33
N VAL A 73 -1.85 12.92 -10.94
CA VAL A 73 -0.58 13.55 -11.39
C VAL A 73 -0.83 14.53 -12.53
N THR A 74 -1.84 14.28 -13.40
CA THR A 74 -2.14 15.12 -14.57
C THR A 74 -3.10 16.27 -14.27
N LEU A 75 -3.82 16.24 -13.15
CA LEU A 75 -4.75 17.30 -12.75
C LEU A 75 -4.00 18.49 -12.14
N ASP A 76 -4.33 19.72 -12.56
CA ASP A 76 -3.75 20.96 -12.03
C ASP A 76 -4.49 21.48 -10.78
N SER A 77 -5.80 21.21 -10.65
CA SER A 77 -6.63 21.72 -9.57
C SER A 77 -6.64 20.79 -8.36
N PHE A 78 -6.33 21.34 -7.19
CA PHE A 78 -6.42 20.60 -5.91
C PHE A 78 -7.84 20.12 -5.59
N GLU A 79 -8.85 20.89 -5.98
CA GLU A 79 -10.25 20.52 -5.84
C GLU A 79 -10.58 19.28 -6.68
N ARG A 80 -10.20 19.27 -7.96
CA ARG A 80 -10.39 18.13 -8.85
C ARG A 80 -9.62 16.89 -8.38
N LYS A 81 -8.41 17.04 -7.86
CA LYS A 81 -7.65 15.94 -7.24
C LYS A 81 -8.41 15.35 -6.06
N THR A 82 -8.95 16.21 -5.20
CA THR A 82 -9.72 15.79 -4.02
C THR A 82 -10.98 15.04 -4.42
N ASP A 83 -11.75 15.55 -5.39
CA ASP A 83 -12.99 14.93 -5.85
C ASP A 83 -12.71 13.58 -6.51
N TYR A 84 -11.73 13.51 -7.39
CA TYR A 84 -11.30 12.25 -8.01
C TYR A 84 -10.92 11.18 -6.98
N LEU A 85 -10.14 11.53 -5.95
CA LEU A 85 -9.74 10.60 -4.89
C LEU A 85 -10.92 10.16 -4.03
N ARG A 86 -11.88 11.05 -3.75
CA ARG A 86 -13.13 10.70 -3.05
C ARG A 86 -13.98 9.74 -3.88
N ASP A 87 -14.05 9.94 -5.18
CA ASP A 87 -14.78 9.06 -6.09
C ASP A 87 -14.14 7.67 -6.16
N ILE A 88 -12.80 7.58 -6.23
CA ILE A 88 -12.09 6.29 -6.15
C ILE A 88 -12.47 5.56 -4.88
N VAL A 89 -12.36 6.21 -3.72
CA VAL A 89 -12.66 5.57 -2.42
C VAL A 89 -14.13 5.21 -2.30
N GLY A 90 -15.04 6.09 -2.77
CA GLY A 90 -16.47 5.91 -2.63
C GLY A 90 -17.09 4.89 -3.60
N ALA A 91 -16.74 5.01 -4.89
CA ALA A 91 -17.41 4.29 -5.97
C ALA A 91 -16.71 2.98 -6.36
N TYR A 92 -15.38 2.98 -6.37
CA TYR A 92 -14.60 1.84 -6.88
C TYR A 92 -14.12 0.91 -5.78
N LEU A 93 -13.32 1.45 -4.87
CA LEU A 93 -12.59 0.65 -3.88
C LEU A 93 -13.53 -0.17 -2.99
N LEU A 94 -14.61 0.41 -2.52
CA LEU A 94 -15.56 -0.27 -1.67
C LEU A 94 -16.47 -1.22 -2.44
N LYS A 95 -16.84 -0.88 -3.67
CA LYS A 95 -17.70 -1.72 -4.52
C LYS A 95 -16.98 -3.00 -4.94
N ASP A 96 -15.72 -2.90 -5.35
CA ASP A 96 -14.92 -4.04 -5.79
C ASP A 96 -14.66 -5.01 -4.64
N ILE A 97 -14.32 -4.48 -3.45
CA ILE A 97 -14.12 -5.32 -2.25
C ILE A 97 -15.41 -6.05 -1.85
N LEU A 98 -16.56 -5.37 -1.92
CA LEU A 98 -17.85 -5.97 -1.59
C LEU A 98 -18.27 -7.05 -2.59
N ALA A 99 -17.89 -6.91 -3.86
CA ALA A 99 -18.20 -7.88 -4.90
C ALA A 99 -17.42 -9.20 -4.74
N ILE A 100 -16.20 -9.15 -4.16
CA ILE A 100 -15.29 -10.29 -4.08
C ILE A 100 -15.81 -11.40 -3.14
N ASP A 101 -16.51 -11.10 -2.06
CA ASP A 101 -16.77 -12.09 -1.01
C ASP A 101 -18.21 -12.05 -0.45
N GLY A 102 -19.17 -11.41 -1.14
CA GLY A 102 -20.56 -11.31 -0.67
C GLY A 102 -20.68 -10.68 0.73
N LEU A 103 -19.78 -9.76 1.06
CA LEU A 103 -19.65 -9.17 2.38
C LEU A 103 -20.93 -8.47 2.79
N LYS A 104 -21.56 -8.97 3.85
CA LYS A 104 -22.85 -8.47 4.37
C LYS A 104 -22.74 -7.11 5.08
N ASN A 105 -21.52 -6.58 5.32
CA ASN A 105 -21.33 -5.42 6.21
C ASN A 105 -20.29 -4.42 5.69
N SER A 106 -20.66 -3.69 4.64
CA SER A 106 -19.80 -2.64 4.01
C SER A 106 -19.42 -1.52 4.97
N GLY A 107 -20.27 -1.18 5.94
CA GLY A 107 -19.98 -0.13 6.92
C GLY A 107 -18.78 -0.46 7.79
N LYS A 108 -18.74 -1.67 8.35
CA LYS A 108 -17.63 -2.10 9.20
C LYS A 108 -16.28 -2.19 8.46
N MET A 109 -16.29 -2.52 7.17
CA MET A 109 -15.10 -2.50 6.32
C MET A 109 -14.55 -1.06 6.16
N LYS A 110 -15.46 -0.09 5.93
CA LYS A 110 -15.09 1.34 5.86
C LYS A 110 -14.48 1.82 7.18
N ASP A 111 -15.11 1.46 8.28
CA ASP A 111 -14.64 1.86 9.61
C ASP A 111 -13.29 1.22 9.94
N LEU A 112 -13.09 -0.06 9.58
CA LEU A 112 -11.78 -0.71 9.70
C LEU A 112 -10.70 0.02 8.89
N LEU A 113 -11.00 0.34 7.63
CA LEU A 113 -10.06 1.04 6.76
C LEU A 113 -9.72 2.44 7.30
N ARG A 114 -10.68 3.14 7.89
CA ARG A 114 -10.45 4.43 8.57
C ARG A 114 -9.55 4.27 9.80
N LEU A 115 -9.78 3.25 10.63
CA LEU A 115 -8.92 2.99 11.79
C LEU A 115 -7.48 2.68 11.38
N ILE A 116 -7.27 1.89 10.34
CA ILE A 116 -5.94 1.63 9.77
C ILE A 116 -5.32 2.94 9.25
N ALA A 117 -6.09 3.79 8.57
CA ALA A 117 -5.60 5.07 8.07
C ALA A 117 -5.20 6.05 9.19
N PHE A 118 -5.85 6.01 10.35
CA PHE A 118 -5.45 6.77 11.54
C PHE A 118 -4.24 6.17 12.26
N GLN A 119 -4.03 4.84 12.18
CA GLN A 119 -2.91 4.11 12.78
C GLN A 119 -1.75 3.88 11.79
N LEU A 120 -1.65 4.73 10.76
CA LEU A 120 -0.62 4.63 9.72
C LEU A 120 0.78 4.53 10.35
N GLY A 121 1.55 3.51 9.94
CA GLY A 121 2.91 3.26 10.46
C GLY A 121 2.97 2.72 11.90
N SER A 122 1.83 2.41 12.52
CA SER A 122 1.78 1.83 13.87
C SER A 122 1.51 0.34 13.83
N GLU A 123 1.98 -0.38 14.85
CA GLU A 123 1.62 -1.79 15.03
C GLU A 123 0.12 -1.92 15.33
N VAL A 124 -0.54 -2.83 14.63
CA VAL A 124 -2.00 -3.00 14.71
C VAL A 124 -2.36 -4.29 15.44
N SER A 125 -3.19 -4.16 16.46
CA SER A 125 -3.79 -5.28 17.18
C SER A 125 -5.17 -5.62 16.60
N TYR A 126 -5.29 -6.80 15.98
CA TYR A 126 -6.57 -7.26 15.41
C TYR A 126 -7.64 -7.47 16.46
N ASP A 127 -7.25 -7.87 17.68
CA ASP A 127 -8.18 -8.01 18.80
C ASP A 127 -8.73 -6.66 19.26
N GLU A 128 -7.90 -5.63 19.31
CA GLU A 128 -8.33 -4.27 19.67
C GLU A 128 -9.26 -3.69 18.61
N LEU A 129 -8.89 -3.76 17.34
CA LEU A 129 -9.75 -3.34 16.22
C LEU A 129 -11.08 -4.09 16.21
N GLY A 130 -11.05 -5.40 16.49
CA GLY A 130 -12.24 -6.22 16.58
C GLY A 130 -13.18 -5.74 17.67
N LYS A 131 -12.67 -5.43 18.86
CA LYS A 131 -13.45 -4.87 19.98
C LYS A 131 -14.06 -3.52 19.63
N GLN A 132 -13.30 -2.60 19.04
CA GLN A 132 -13.79 -1.28 18.64
C GLN A 132 -14.90 -1.35 17.61
N LEU A 133 -14.82 -2.28 16.66
CA LEU A 133 -15.77 -2.41 15.56
C LEU A 133 -16.89 -3.45 15.81
N GLY A 134 -16.89 -4.13 16.94
CA GLY A 134 -17.81 -5.24 17.21
C GLY A 134 -17.64 -6.38 16.20
N MET A 135 -16.39 -6.75 15.89
CA MET A 135 -16.02 -7.85 14.99
C MET A 135 -15.09 -8.84 15.70
N SER A 136 -15.06 -10.08 15.22
CA SER A 136 -14.04 -11.04 15.66
C SER A 136 -12.66 -10.68 15.08
N LYS A 137 -11.59 -11.09 15.77
CA LYS A 137 -10.21 -11.00 15.27
C LYS A 137 -10.08 -11.58 13.87
N ASN A 138 -10.66 -12.77 13.64
CA ASN A 138 -10.58 -13.45 12.34
C ASN A 138 -11.28 -12.66 11.23
N THR A 139 -12.36 -11.93 11.56
CA THR A 139 -13.05 -11.06 10.61
C THR A 139 -12.19 -9.85 10.26
N VAL A 140 -11.51 -9.25 11.23
CA VAL A 140 -10.56 -8.15 10.99
C VAL A 140 -9.44 -8.62 10.07
N GLU A 141 -8.81 -9.76 10.39
CA GLU A 141 -7.74 -10.35 9.58
C GLU A 141 -8.19 -10.61 8.14
N LYS A 142 -9.36 -11.26 7.97
CA LYS A 142 -9.94 -11.50 6.65
C LYS A 142 -10.16 -10.20 5.86
N TYR A 143 -10.66 -9.15 6.51
CA TYR A 143 -10.92 -7.88 5.84
C TYR A 143 -9.62 -7.17 5.44
N LEU A 144 -8.60 -7.21 6.28
CA LEU A 144 -7.28 -6.66 5.96
C LEU A 144 -6.59 -7.44 4.83
N ASP A 145 -6.73 -8.77 4.81
CA ASP A 145 -6.26 -9.61 3.71
C ASP A 145 -6.95 -9.24 2.37
N LEU A 146 -8.27 -9.03 2.38
CA LEU A 146 -8.99 -8.58 1.19
C LEU A 146 -8.53 -7.20 0.71
N LEU A 147 -8.36 -6.25 1.64
CA LEU A 147 -7.85 -4.91 1.34
C LEU A 147 -6.43 -4.93 0.74
N SER A 148 -5.60 -5.89 1.16
CA SER A 148 -4.27 -6.07 0.58
C SER A 148 -4.31 -6.68 -0.82
N LYS A 149 -5.22 -7.60 -1.08
CA LYS A 149 -5.40 -8.25 -2.39
C LYS A 149 -5.92 -7.31 -3.48
N VAL A 150 -6.58 -6.22 -3.09
CA VAL A 150 -7.01 -5.15 -4.00
C VAL A 150 -6.05 -3.95 -4.00
N PHE A 151 -4.84 -4.12 -3.48
CA PHE A 151 -3.76 -3.14 -3.51
C PHE A 151 -4.09 -1.78 -2.86
N VAL A 152 -4.93 -1.77 -1.85
CA VAL A 152 -5.23 -0.57 -1.06
C VAL A 152 -4.20 -0.38 0.04
N VAL A 153 -3.98 -1.46 0.81
CA VAL A 153 -3.01 -1.50 1.90
C VAL A 153 -2.08 -2.71 1.74
N TYR A 154 -0.95 -2.67 2.40
CA TYR A 154 -0.06 -3.82 2.54
C TYR A 154 0.43 -3.91 3.98
N ARG A 155 0.76 -5.14 4.39
CA ARG A 155 1.31 -5.43 5.70
C ARG A 155 2.83 -5.46 5.64
N LEU A 156 3.47 -4.70 6.52
CA LEU A 156 4.89 -4.83 6.80
C LEU A 156 5.06 -5.71 8.04
N GLY A 157 5.70 -6.86 7.88
CA GLY A 157 5.99 -7.79 8.96
C GLY A 157 7.15 -7.32 9.85
N ALA A 158 7.26 -7.87 11.06
CA ALA A 158 8.42 -7.60 11.90
C ALA A 158 9.58 -8.52 11.53
N TYR A 159 10.76 -7.95 11.27
CA TYR A 159 11.99 -8.72 11.05
C TYR A 159 12.37 -9.50 12.31
N ALA A 160 12.61 -10.80 12.20
CA ALA A 160 13.10 -11.62 13.27
C ALA A 160 14.00 -12.74 12.72
N ARG A 161 15.09 -13.06 13.39
CA ARG A 161 15.94 -14.21 13.03
C ARG A 161 15.21 -15.57 13.08
N ASN A 162 14.08 -15.63 13.77
CA ASN A 162 13.24 -16.82 13.85
C ASN A 162 11.96 -16.59 13.06
N LEU A 163 11.86 -17.21 11.89
CA LEU A 163 10.72 -17.11 10.96
C LEU A 163 9.35 -17.36 11.60
N ARG A 164 9.27 -18.28 12.61
CA ARG A 164 8.01 -18.51 13.35
C ARG A 164 7.56 -17.27 14.14
N LYS A 165 8.52 -16.48 14.64
CA LYS A 165 8.22 -15.24 15.39
C LYS A 165 7.84 -14.09 14.45
N GLU A 166 8.34 -14.06 13.22
CA GLU A 166 7.96 -13.07 12.21
C GLU A 166 6.49 -13.20 11.84
N VAL A 167 6.04 -14.42 11.57
CA VAL A 167 4.64 -14.68 11.17
C VAL A 167 3.63 -14.34 12.27
N THR A 168 4.01 -14.50 13.55
CA THR A 168 3.08 -14.34 14.69
C THR A 168 3.07 -12.95 15.31
N LYS A 169 4.06 -12.10 15.00
CA LYS A 169 4.10 -10.72 15.51
C LYS A 169 3.06 -9.82 14.85
N ALA A 170 2.60 -8.82 15.60
CA ALA A 170 1.82 -7.73 15.04
C ALA A 170 2.56 -7.11 13.85
N GLY A 171 1.82 -6.68 12.84
CA GLY A 171 2.36 -6.00 11.66
C GLY A 171 1.97 -4.54 11.65
N LYS A 172 2.74 -3.74 10.92
CA LYS A 172 2.37 -2.39 10.56
C LYS A 172 1.62 -2.42 9.23
N TRP A 173 0.66 -1.52 9.06
CA TRP A 173 -0.12 -1.41 7.84
C TRP A 173 0.15 -0.06 7.17
N TYR A 174 0.40 -0.12 5.87
CA TYR A 174 0.68 1.03 5.03
C TYR A 174 -0.24 1.04 3.82
N PHE A 175 -0.37 2.20 3.19
CA PHE A 175 -1.14 2.39 1.97
C PHE A 175 -0.20 2.43 0.76
N TYR A 176 -0.61 1.85 -0.36
CA TYR A 176 0.10 2.00 -1.62
C TYR A 176 0.14 3.45 -2.12
N ASP A 177 -0.79 4.29 -1.62
CA ASP A 177 -0.88 5.70 -2.01
C ASP A 177 -1.37 6.59 -0.87
N ASN A 178 -0.67 7.72 -0.64
CA ASN A 178 -1.04 8.70 0.38
C ASN A 178 -2.37 9.39 0.10
N GLY A 179 -2.69 9.64 -1.18
CA GLY A 179 -3.94 10.29 -1.58
C GLY A 179 -5.15 9.45 -1.21
N ILE A 180 -5.10 8.15 -1.43
CA ILE A 180 -6.15 7.20 -1.01
C ILE A 180 -6.30 7.22 0.51
N ARG A 181 -5.19 7.13 1.25
CA ARG A 181 -5.22 7.22 2.72
C ARG A 181 -5.86 8.53 3.20
N ASN A 182 -5.49 9.65 2.61
CA ASN A 182 -6.02 10.96 2.96
C ASN A 182 -7.49 11.12 2.59
N ALA A 183 -7.92 10.56 1.46
CA ALA A 183 -9.34 10.52 1.07
C ALA A 183 -10.20 9.73 2.05
N ILE A 184 -9.70 8.60 2.56
CA ILE A 184 -10.39 7.74 3.54
C ILE A 184 -10.67 8.50 4.84
N ILE A 185 -9.71 9.31 5.31
CA ILE A 185 -9.89 10.11 6.54
C ILE A 185 -10.45 11.52 6.27
N GLY A 186 -10.62 11.89 4.99
CA GLY A 186 -11.14 13.19 4.59
C GLY A 186 -10.20 14.36 4.89
N ASN A 187 -8.87 14.14 4.90
CA ASN A 187 -7.89 15.16 5.27
C ASN A 187 -6.92 15.49 4.13
N PHE A 188 -7.19 16.57 3.41
CA PHE A 188 -6.32 17.13 2.36
C PHE A 188 -5.69 18.46 2.75
N ASN A 189 -5.58 18.74 4.05
CA ASN A 189 -4.98 19.95 4.55
C ASN A 189 -3.48 20.05 4.16
N PRO A 190 -2.95 21.28 3.98
CA PRO A 190 -1.51 21.53 3.80
C PRO A 190 -0.66 20.91 4.90
N LEU A 191 0.56 20.48 4.58
CA LEU A 191 1.45 19.81 5.54
C LEU A 191 1.77 20.70 6.77
N SER A 192 1.77 22.03 6.60
CA SER A 192 2.08 22.99 7.66
C SER A 192 1.13 22.96 8.86
N ILE A 193 -0.11 22.47 8.67
CA ILE A 193 -1.12 22.39 9.74
C ILE A 193 -1.46 20.94 10.13
N ARG A 194 -0.74 19.96 9.58
CA ARG A 194 -0.95 18.53 9.87
C ARG A 194 -0.04 18.04 10.98
N GLN A 195 -0.53 17.11 11.78
CA GLN A 195 0.23 16.46 12.84
C GLN A 195 0.81 15.10 12.43
N ASP A 196 0.35 14.54 11.30
CA ASP A 196 0.70 13.20 10.79
C ASP A 196 1.73 13.22 9.66
N VAL A 197 2.45 14.33 9.46
CA VAL A 197 3.42 14.49 8.35
C VAL A 197 4.52 13.43 8.39
N GLY A 198 5.01 13.08 9.59
CA GLY A 198 6.00 12.00 9.75
C GLY A 198 5.50 10.66 9.24
N ALA A 199 4.27 10.28 9.60
CA ALA A 199 3.65 9.03 9.14
C ALA A 199 3.36 9.05 7.63
N LEU A 200 2.95 10.19 7.05
CA LEU A 200 2.79 10.34 5.60
C LEU A 200 4.12 10.20 4.87
N TRP A 201 5.19 10.77 5.42
CA TRP A 201 6.53 10.66 4.85
C TRP A 201 7.04 9.23 4.88
N GLU A 202 6.91 8.56 6.01
CA GLU A 202 7.26 7.14 6.19
C GLU A 202 6.49 6.27 5.20
N ASN A 203 5.14 6.42 5.12
CA ASN A 203 4.32 5.68 4.17
C ASN A 203 4.74 5.93 2.72
N TYR A 204 5.00 7.18 2.36
CA TYR A 204 5.45 7.55 1.01
C TYR A 204 6.76 6.83 0.66
N LEU A 205 7.78 6.92 1.53
CA LEU A 205 9.09 6.33 1.26
C LEU A 205 9.05 4.80 1.20
N ILE A 206 8.31 4.16 2.11
CA ILE A 206 8.15 2.69 2.09
C ILE A 206 7.39 2.27 0.83
N SER A 207 6.31 2.97 0.45
CA SER A 207 5.57 2.65 -0.78
C SER A 207 6.43 2.82 -2.03
N GLU A 208 7.28 3.85 -2.10
CA GLU A 208 8.23 4.04 -3.20
C GLU A 208 9.25 2.89 -3.30
N ARG A 209 9.73 2.36 -2.17
CA ARG A 209 10.64 1.20 -2.15
C ARG A 209 9.94 -0.08 -2.65
N ILE A 210 8.68 -0.29 -2.26
CA ILE A 210 7.88 -1.43 -2.72
C ILE A 210 7.57 -1.31 -4.21
N LYS A 211 7.19 -0.13 -4.71
CA LYS A 211 6.96 0.11 -6.15
C LYS A 211 8.23 -0.15 -6.95
N ALA A 212 9.39 0.32 -6.49
CA ALA A 212 10.67 0.05 -7.13
C ALA A 212 10.97 -1.45 -7.19
N ASN A 213 10.69 -2.20 -6.11
CA ASN A 213 10.85 -3.64 -6.08
C ASN A 213 10.00 -4.36 -7.14
N TYR A 214 8.74 -3.95 -7.30
CA TYR A 214 7.86 -4.50 -8.34
C TYR A 214 8.32 -4.11 -9.75
N ASN A 215 8.60 -2.83 -9.97
CA ASN A 215 8.90 -2.29 -11.30
C ASN A 215 10.25 -2.77 -11.84
N GLU A 216 11.22 -3.00 -10.97
CA GLU A 216 12.58 -3.39 -11.33
C GLU A 216 12.87 -4.89 -11.11
N GLY A 217 11.91 -5.64 -10.55
CA GLY A 217 12.06 -7.07 -10.28
C GLY A 217 13.19 -7.38 -9.29
N LEU A 218 13.37 -6.56 -8.24
CA LEU A 218 14.53 -6.67 -7.35
C LEU A 218 14.47 -7.88 -6.42
N GLY A 219 13.31 -8.51 -6.26
CA GLY A 219 13.12 -9.71 -5.42
C GLY A 219 13.45 -9.51 -3.94
N LYS A 220 13.27 -8.28 -3.44
CA LYS A 220 13.51 -7.95 -2.04
C LYS A 220 12.28 -8.24 -1.18
N GLU A 221 12.54 -8.67 0.06
CA GLU A 221 11.56 -8.77 1.13
C GLU A 221 11.65 -7.55 2.04
N PHE A 222 10.52 -7.15 2.63
CA PHE A 222 10.40 -5.92 3.40
C PHE A 222 9.83 -6.18 4.77
N TYR A 223 10.48 -5.59 5.79
CA TYR A 223 10.13 -5.74 7.20
C TYR A 223 10.32 -4.42 7.93
N PHE A 224 9.74 -4.29 9.13
CA PHE A 224 10.22 -3.34 10.13
C PHE A 224 10.96 -4.10 11.22
N TRP A 225 11.79 -3.41 11.99
CA TRP A 225 12.47 -4.03 13.14
C TRP A 225 12.20 -3.25 14.40
N ARG A 226 11.94 -3.94 15.52
CA ARG A 226 11.69 -3.32 16.81
C ARG A 226 12.14 -4.23 17.95
N THR A 227 12.78 -3.62 18.98
CA THR A 227 13.15 -4.28 20.25
C THR A 227 12.08 -4.08 21.33
N TYR A 228 12.21 -4.84 22.40
CA TYR A 228 11.39 -4.65 23.61
C TYR A 228 11.63 -3.28 24.25
N ASP A 229 12.84 -2.72 24.14
CA ASP A 229 13.21 -1.39 24.64
C ASP A 229 12.79 -0.24 23.71
N ARG A 230 11.90 -0.55 22.74
CA ARG A 230 11.31 0.40 21.79
C ARG A 230 12.32 1.06 20.83
N GLN A 231 13.49 0.49 20.62
CA GLN A 231 14.31 0.85 19.47
C GLN A 231 13.63 0.33 18.22
N GLU A 232 13.60 1.13 17.17
CA GLU A 232 12.86 0.81 15.95
C GLU A 232 13.67 1.20 14.71
N ILE A 233 13.52 0.41 13.65
CA ILE A 233 13.95 0.72 12.29
C ILE A 233 12.70 0.65 11.42
N ASP A 234 12.43 1.73 10.70
CA ASP A 234 11.20 1.88 9.92
C ASP A 234 11.11 0.86 8.80
N LEU A 235 12.22 0.58 8.10
CA LEU A 235 12.28 -0.39 7.01
C LEU A 235 13.58 -1.19 7.01
N VAL A 236 13.44 -2.50 6.94
CA VAL A 236 14.52 -3.45 6.67
C VAL A 236 14.24 -4.09 5.32
N GLU A 237 15.17 -3.94 4.38
CA GLU A 237 15.14 -4.61 3.08
C GLU A 237 16.10 -5.78 3.10
N GLU A 238 15.60 -6.97 2.80
CA GLU A 238 16.38 -8.19 2.70
C GLU A 238 16.40 -8.69 1.27
N SER A 239 17.57 -9.03 0.80
CA SER A 239 17.80 -9.75 -0.45
C SER A 239 18.72 -10.93 -0.19
N SER A 240 18.97 -11.79 -1.20
CA SER A 240 19.92 -12.90 -1.09
C SER A 240 21.34 -12.47 -0.71
N GLU A 241 21.71 -11.22 -0.98
CA GLU A 241 23.09 -10.73 -0.85
C GLU A 241 23.24 -9.61 0.20
N SER A 242 22.15 -8.99 0.63
CA SER A 242 22.24 -7.81 1.48
C SER A 242 21.05 -7.65 2.43
N LEU A 243 21.33 -7.04 3.57
CA LEU A 243 20.35 -6.54 4.52
C LEU A 243 20.58 -5.04 4.69
N THR A 244 19.59 -4.24 4.34
CA THR A 244 19.66 -2.78 4.42
C THR A 244 18.63 -2.26 5.42
N ALA A 245 19.07 -1.44 6.37
CA ALA A 245 18.21 -0.80 7.36
C ALA A 245 18.02 0.68 7.01
N LEU A 246 16.78 1.16 7.02
CA LEU A 246 16.41 2.52 6.65
C LEU A 246 15.54 3.14 7.75
N GLU A 247 15.89 4.36 8.12
CA GLU A 247 15.16 5.18 9.09
C GLU A 247 14.68 6.46 8.40
N PHE A 248 13.41 6.80 8.51
CA PHE A 248 12.78 7.91 7.80
C PHE A 248 12.39 9.03 8.73
N LYS A 249 12.94 10.22 8.55
CA LYS A 249 12.60 11.39 9.36
C LYS A 249 12.16 12.56 8.47
N TRP A 250 11.04 13.14 8.81
CA TRP A 250 10.62 14.40 8.23
C TRP A 250 11.32 15.55 8.97
N GLY A 251 12.12 16.35 8.22
CA GLY A 251 12.83 17.51 8.76
C GLY A 251 14.33 17.26 9.00
N ASN A 252 15.03 18.27 9.57
CA ASN A 252 16.50 18.29 9.70
C ASN A 252 17.02 17.72 11.03
N LYS A 253 16.24 16.97 11.78
CA LYS A 253 16.73 16.40 13.04
C LYS A 253 17.68 15.22 12.74
N LYS A 254 18.90 15.29 13.30
CA LYS A 254 19.83 14.14 13.27
C LYS A 254 19.19 12.97 14.01
N THR A 255 19.25 11.82 13.40
CA THR A 255 18.76 10.55 13.97
C THR A 255 19.94 9.83 14.61
N ASN A 256 19.79 9.38 15.85
CA ASN A 256 20.67 8.34 16.38
C ASN A 256 20.09 7.02 15.92
N VAL A 257 20.77 6.39 14.96
CA VAL A 257 20.43 5.02 14.53
C VAL A 257 20.90 4.08 15.64
N PRO A 258 20.07 3.14 16.09
CA PRO A 258 20.42 2.19 17.14
C PRO A 258 21.55 1.24 16.75
#